data_44e4d1934218daf9ab9d47cfb8d48c93
#
_entry.id   44e4d1934218daf9ab9d47cfb8d48c93
#
_cell.length_a   1.000
_cell.length_b   1.000
_cell.length_c   1.000
_cell.angle_alpha   90.00
_cell.angle_beta   90.00
_cell.angle_gamma   90.00
#
_symmetry.space_group_name_H-M   'P 1'
#
loop_
_entity.id
_entity.type
_entity.pdbx_description
1 polymer ?
#
loop_
_entity_poly.entity_id
_entity_poly.type
_entity_poly.pdbx_seq_one_letter_code
_entity_poly.pdbx_strand_id
1 'polypeptide(L)'
;MPHIRRQPCVFSGHRLLRNLKLQKINSLKKLKINYLLIGIVTLLLAAALWPSIPWSGKPENRVADIIARGELRISTINSPMTFATMNNKAFGLDYELAKQFADYLGVTLKITVRQNISQLFDDLDDGQADMLAAGLVYNQERVKNYQVGPTYYSVSQQLVYRVGNTRPRTLAALTAEQLTIAPGHVAINDLQTLKAEKYPDLAWRVDEKRGTTALMQAVIDGKLDYTIADSVAVSLFQRVHPELAVALDITDEQPVTWFSARDDDNSLSAAMLDFFNNINEDGTLARLEEKYLGHGNDFDYVDTRTFLRAVENILPEVQPLFEKYAREIDWRLLAAIAWQESHWDPQATSPTGVRGMMMLTRNTAQSLGLTDRTDAAQSIDGGMRYLQDMMDKVPDSIPKDERIWFALAAYNMGYAHMLDAMALTRKQKGNPNSWADVKLRLPLLSQKPYYSKLKYGYARGHEAYAYVENIRKYQISLVGYLSEKERQQQQTLALAED
;
A
#
# COMPACT_ATOMS: atom_id res chain seq x y z
N MET A 1 82.66 -67.30 -85.05
CA MET A 1 82.43 -68.40 -84.14
C MET A 1 82.69 -67.90 -82.73
N PRO A 2 81.91 -68.31 -81.75
CA PRO A 2 80.64 -68.93 -81.59
C PRO A 2 79.83 -68.46 -80.39
N HIS A 3 78.67 -69.01 -80.36
CA HIS A 3 77.77 -69.43 -79.28
C HIS A 3 76.76 -68.48 -78.61
N ILE A 4 75.60 -68.68 -79.08
CA ILE A 4 74.30 -68.30 -78.55
C ILE A 4 74.00 -69.06 -77.26
N ARG A 5 73.54 -68.35 -76.19
CA ARG A 5 72.72 -69.00 -75.16
C ARG A 5 71.49 -68.15 -74.90
N ARG A 6 70.37 -68.65 -75.18
CA ARG A 6 68.99 -68.15 -74.77
C ARG A 6 68.81 -68.38 -73.28
N GLN A 7 68.23 -67.43 -72.62
CA GLN A 7 67.58 -67.61 -71.33
C GLN A 7 66.10 -67.08 -71.37
N PRO A 8 65.19 -67.76 -70.73
CA PRO A 8 63.78 -67.49 -70.86
C PRO A 8 63.31 -66.31 -69.98
N CYS A 9 62.40 -65.51 -70.53
CA CYS A 9 61.64 -64.50 -69.83
C CYS A 9 60.65 -65.14 -68.88
N VAL A 10 60.81 -64.92 -67.55
CA VAL A 10 59.76 -65.22 -66.58
C VAL A 10 58.98 -63.92 -66.32
N PHE A 11 57.72 -63.95 -66.78
CA PHE A 11 56.77 -62.87 -66.55
C PHE A 11 56.43 -62.75 -65.06
N SER A 12 56.86 -61.60 -64.41
CA SER A 12 56.53 -61.25 -63.04
C SER A 12 55.15 -60.64 -62.98
N GLY A 13 54.09 -61.45 -63.14
CA GLY A 13 52.69 -60.98 -62.96
C GLY A 13 52.25 -60.69 -61.52
N HIS A 14 53.07 -61.09 -60.57
CA HIS A 14 52.69 -60.95 -59.17
C HIS A 14 52.88 -59.53 -58.53
N ARG A 15 53.68 -58.65 -59.09
CA ARG A 15 53.90 -57.31 -58.54
C ARG A 15 52.77 -56.31 -58.92
N LEU A 16 52.16 -56.42 -60.07
CA LEU A 16 51.07 -55.53 -60.52
C LEU A 16 49.77 -55.74 -59.71
N LEU A 17 49.42 -57.00 -59.49
CA LEU A 17 48.21 -57.29 -58.68
C LEU A 17 48.30 -56.90 -57.19
N ARG A 18 49.53 -56.96 -56.66
CA ARG A 18 49.77 -56.54 -55.26
C ARG A 18 49.69 -55.00 -55.07
N ASN A 19 50.17 -54.21 -56.04
CA ASN A 19 50.09 -52.74 -56.02
C ASN A 19 48.65 -52.27 -56.26
N LEU A 20 47.84 -52.89 -57.12
CA LEU A 20 46.46 -52.55 -57.31
C LEU A 20 45.60 -52.87 -56.07
N LYS A 21 45.84 -54.00 -55.38
CA LYS A 21 45.17 -54.28 -54.09
C LYS A 21 45.54 -53.35 -53.01
N LEU A 22 46.82 -52.91 -52.85
CA LEU A 22 47.27 -51.93 -51.88
C LEU A 22 46.73 -50.51 -52.15
N GLN A 23 46.64 -50.11 -53.45
CA GLN A 23 45.96 -48.82 -53.76
C GLN A 23 44.48 -48.82 -53.47
N LYS A 24 43.77 -49.91 -53.73
CA LYS A 24 42.32 -50.08 -53.47
C LYS A 24 42.04 -50.09 -51.94
N ILE A 25 42.89 -50.72 -51.12
CA ILE A 25 42.81 -50.79 -49.71
C ILE A 25 43.11 -49.36 -49.06
N ASN A 26 44.10 -48.67 -49.64
CA ASN A 26 44.43 -47.30 -49.20
C ASN A 26 43.36 -46.24 -49.55
N SER A 27 42.72 -46.41 -50.74
CA SER A 27 41.60 -45.56 -51.15
C SER A 27 40.34 -45.78 -50.24
N LEU A 28 40.06 -47.05 -49.93
CA LEU A 28 38.95 -47.43 -49.04
C LEU A 28 39.23 -46.94 -47.55
N LYS A 29 40.49 -47.00 -47.11
CA LYS A 29 40.84 -46.42 -45.78
C LYS A 29 40.74 -44.92 -45.80
N LYS A 30 41.19 -44.21 -46.83
CA LYS A 30 41.06 -42.76 -47.00
C LYS A 30 39.55 -42.36 -47.04
N LEU A 31 38.73 -43.15 -47.79
CA LEU A 31 37.26 -42.89 -47.82
C LEU A 31 36.62 -43.01 -46.43
N LYS A 32 36.96 -44.07 -45.68
CA LYS A 32 36.46 -44.27 -44.31
C LYS A 32 36.94 -43.17 -43.33
N ILE A 33 38.19 -42.73 -43.47
CA ILE A 33 38.74 -41.64 -42.66
C ILE A 33 38.05 -40.31 -43.00
N ASN A 34 37.74 -40.04 -44.26
CA ASN A 34 37.01 -38.84 -44.67
C ASN A 34 35.58 -38.82 -44.13
N TYR A 35 34.85 -39.96 -44.15
CA TYR A 35 33.53 -40.05 -43.53
C TYR A 35 33.58 -39.91 -42.00
N LEU A 36 34.62 -40.42 -41.35
CA LEU A 36 34.82 -40.24 -39.91
C LEU A 36 35.10 -38.76 -39.58
N LEU A 37 35.94 -38.08 -40.37
CA LEU A 37 36.21 -36.66 -40.24
C LEU A 37 34.95 -35.82 -40.49
N ILE A 38 34.17 -36.12 -41.51
CA ILE A 38 32.89 -35.47 -41.77
C ILE A 38 31.92 -35.69 -40.58
N GLY A 39 31.86 -36.89 -40.02
CA GLY A 39 31.06 -37.21 -38.84
C GLY A 39 31.50 -36.43 -37.60
N ILE A 40 32.80 -36.30 -37.37
CA ILE A 40 33.34 -35.50 -36.25
C ILE A 40 33.07 -34.00 -36.47
N VAL A 41 33.24 -33.48 -37.67
CA VAL A 41 32.97 -32.06 -37.99
C VAL A 41 31.48 -31.74 -37.86
N THR A 42 30.59 -32.63 -38.31
CA THR A 42 29.13 -32.47 -38.12
C THR A 42 28.75 -32.55 -36.65
N LEU A 43 29.39 -33.42 -35.87
CA LEU A 43 29.15 -33.52 -34.42
C LEU A 43 29.66 -32.29 -33.64
N LEU A 44 30.83 -31.75 -34.04
CA LEU A 44 31.38 -30.51 -33.49
C LEU A 44 30.54 -29.30 -33.90
N LEU A 45 30.03 -29.23 -35.13
CA LEU A 45 29.09 -28.20 -35.55
C LEU A 45 27.76 -28.29 -34.81
N ALA A 46 27.23 -29.49 -34.63
CA ALA A 46 26.05 -29.73 -33.84
C ALA A 46 26.28 -29.33 -32.35
N ALA A 47 27.43 -29.65 -31.78
CA ALA A 47 27.79 -29.24 -30.43
C ALA A 47 28.02 -27.72 -30.30
N ALA A 48 28.59 -27.08 -31.31
CA ALA A 48 28.78 -25.62 -31.35
C ALA A 48 27.47 -24.84 -31.52
N LEU A 49 26.48 -25.44 -32.22
CA LEU A 49 25.14 -24.88 -32.40
C LEU A 49 24.19 -25.24 -31.24
N TRP A 50 24.54 -26.25 -30.43
CA TRP A 50 23.73 -26.74 -29.33
C TRP A 50 23.33 -25.63 -28.30
N PRO A 51 24.22 -24.72 -27.88
CA PRO A 51 23.83 -23.59 -27.04
C PRO A 51 23.02 -22.53 -27.78
N SER A 52 23.05 -22.53 -29.13
CA SER A 52 22.36 -21.54 -29.98
C SER A 52 21.00 -22.04 -30.47
N ILE A 53 20.67 -23.30 -30.23
CA ILE A 53 19.32 -23.80 -30.43
C ILE A 53 18.60 -23.48 -29.14
N PRO A 54 17.72 -22.47 -29.12
CA PRO A 54 16.84 -22.31 -27.97
C PRO A 54 16.04 -23.60 -27.88
N TRP A 55 16.36 -24.47 -26.92
CA TRP A 55 15.44 -25.50 -26.52
C TRP A 55 14.22 -24.70 -26.03
N SER A 56 13.22 -24.68 -26.88
CA SER A 56 12.00 -23.91 -26.74
C SER A 56 11.18 -24.41 -25.56
N GLY A 57 11.64 -24.09 -24.34
CA GLY A 57 10.71 -23.60 -23.38
C GLY A 57 10.22 -22.25 -23.96
N LYS A 58 8.92 -22.03 -24.13
CA LYS A 58 8.37 -20.69 -24.22
C LYS A 58 9.11 -19.86 -23.19
N PRO A 59 9.65 -18.66 -23.54
CA PRO A 59 10.18 -17.80 -22.52
C PRO A 59 9.12 -17.73 -21.41
N GLU A 60 9.51 -18.10 -20.21
CA GLU A 60 8.62 -18.00 -19.06
C GLU A 60 8.06 -16.60 -19.08
N ASN A 61 6.75 -16.47 -19.17
CA ASN A 61 6.07 -15.18 -19.16
C ASN A 61 5.04 -15.24 -18.04
N ARG A 62 5.43 -14.77 -16.86
CA ARG A 62 4.59 -14.77 -15.67
C ARG A 62 3.25 -14.12 -15.87
N VAL A 63 3.22 -13.00 -16.58
CA VAL A 63 1.96 -12.32 -16.88
C VAL A 63 1.06 -13.22 -17.73
N ALA A 64 1.62 -13.91 -18.74
CA ALA A 64 0.85 -14.86 -19.54
C ALA A 64 0.33 -16.03 -18.72
N ASP A 65 1.12 -16.54 -17.77
CA ASP A 65 0.71 -17.63 -16.87
C ASP A 65 -0.36 -17.18 -15.88
N ILE A 66 -0.26 -15.96 -15.32
CA ILE A 66 -1.29 -15.34 -14.47
C ILE A 66 -2.60 -15.18 -15.26
N ILE A 67 -2.54 -14.66 -16.49
CA ILE A 67 -3.70 -14.48 -17.37
C ILE A 67 -4.31 -15.85 -17.74
N ALA A 68 -3.48 -16.83 -18.10
CA ALA A 68 -3.96 -18.17 -18.44
C ALA A 68 -4.62 -18.88 -17.26
N ARG A 69 -4.14 -18.66 -16.04
CA ARG A 69 -4.73 -19.16 -14.79
C ARG A 69 -6.02 -18.40 -14.42
N GLY A 70 -6.18 -17.16 -14.88
CA GLY A 70 -7.32 -16.28 -14.57
C GLY A 70 -7.29 -15.70 -13.15
N GLU A 71 -6.16 -15.78 -12.45
CA GLU A 71 -6.02 -15.40 -11.04
C GLU A 71 -4.66 -14.77 -10.77
N LEU A 72 -4.65 -13.58 -10.13
CA LEU A 72 -3.48 -12.95 -9.52
C LEU A 72 -3.46 -13.27 -8.03
N ARG A 73 -2.42 -13.96 -7.57
CA ARG A 73 -2.25 -14.34 -6.17
C ARG A 73 -1.33 -13.35 -5.46
N ILE A 74 -1.84 -12.71 -4.41
CA ILE A 74 -1.04 -11.84 -3.56
C ILE A 74 -1.00 -12.36 -2.13
N SER A 75 0.16 -12.17 -1.46
CA SER A 75 0.26 -12.29 -0.02
C SER A 75 0.42 -10.93 0.63
N THR A 76 -0.27 -10.74 1.74
CA THR A 76 -0.36 -9.47 2.47
C THR A 76 -0.46 -9.71 3.99
N ILE A 77 -0.36 -8.63 4.77
CA ILE A 77 -0.62 -8.64 6.23
C ILE A 77 -1.95 -7.92 6.52
N ASN A 78 -2.53 -8.19 7.69
CA ASN A 78 -3.74 -7.50 8.13
C ASN A 78 -3.38 -6.14 8.72
N SER A 79 -3.69 -5.06 8.01
CA SER A 79 -3.64 -3.69 8.51
C SER A 79 -4.58 -2.78 7.70
N PRO A 80 -4.97 -1.60 8.23
CA PRO A 80 -5.78 -0.63 7.49
C PRO A 80 -5.12 -0.13 6.20
N MET A 81 -3.79 -0.19 6.09
CA MET A 81 -3.05 0.22 4.90
C MET A 81 -2.93 -0.88 3.86
N THR A 82 -2.89 -2.13 4.28
CA THR A 82 -2.61 -3.25 3.38
C THR A 82 -3.88 -3.97 2.98
N PHE A 83 -4.48 -4.69 3.92
CA PHE A 83 -5.75 -5.40 3.74
C PHE A 83 -6.46 -5.53 5.07
N ALA A 84 -7.69 -5.08 5.14
CA ALA A 84 -8.58 -5.30 6.28
C ALA A 84 -10.02 -5.49 5.79
N THR A 85 -10.88 -6.03 6.64
CA THR A 85 -12.31 -6.19 6.36
C THR A 85 -13.16 -5.51 7.43
N MET A 86 -14.21 -4.84 7.00
CA MET A 86 -15.19 -4.21 7.87
C MET A 86 -16.57 -4.35 7.24
N ASN A 87 -17.56 -4.84 8.00
CA ASN A 87 -18.90 -5.11 7.49
C ASN A 87 -18.89 -5.94 6.18
N ASN A 88 -18.05 -6.97 6.12
CA ASN A 88 -17.81 -7.84 4.96
C ASN A 88 -17.29 -7.10 3.71
N LYS A 89 -16.79 -5.88 3.84
CA LYS A 89 -16.13 -5.14 2.76
C LYS A 89 -14.64 -5.08 3.02
N ALA A 90 -13.86 -5.48 2.03
CA ALA A 90 -12.41 -5.35 2.06
C ALA A 90 -11.98 -3.91 1.74
N PHE A 91 -10.93 -3.44 2.40
CA PHE A 91 -10.31 -2.13 2.19
C PHE A 91 -8.81 -2.19 2.51
N GLY A 92 -8.08 -1.16 2.14
CA GLY A 92 -6.64 -1.00 2.29
C GLY A 92 -6.02 -0.46 1.01
N LEU A 93 -4.96 0.35 1.12
CA LEU A 93 -4.29 0.92 -0.04
C LEU A 93 -3.73 -0.16 -0.96
N ASP A 94 -2.98 -1.11 -0.38
CA ASP A 94 -2.43 -2.24 -1.15
C ASP A 94 -3.52 -3.11 -1.77
N TYR A 95 -4.60 -3.34 -1.03
CA TYR A 95 -5.74 -4.09 -1.56
C TYR A 95 -6.39 -3.42 -2.77
N GLU A 96 -6.66 -2.10 -2.68
CA GLU A 96 -7.32 -1.39 -3.76
C GLU A 96 -6.40 -1.27 -5.00
N LEU A 97 -5.12 -1.03 -4.79
CA LEU A 97 -4.12 -1.04 -5.87
C LEU A 97 -4.01 -2.43 -6.51
N ALA A 98 -3.88 -3.49 -5.72
CA ALA A 98 -3.78 -4.87 -6.22
C ALA A 98 -5.05 -5.32 -6.95
N LYS A 99 -6.24 -4.87 -6.47
CA LYS A 99 -7.50 -5.15 -7.15
C LYS A 99 -7.53 -4.48 -8.52
N GLN A 100 -7.14 -3.20 -8.61
CA GLN A 100 -7.07 -2.49 -9.88
C GLN A 100 -6.01 -3.08 -10.81
N PHE A 101 -4.89 -3.59 -10.27
CA PHE A 101 -3.89 -4.29 -11.06
C PHE A 101 -4.41 -5.64 -11.60
N ALA A 102 -5.16 -6.40 -10.80
CA ALA A 102 -5.82 -7.61 -11.28
C ALA A 102 -6.86 -7.30 -12.37
N ASP A 103 -7.65 -6.24 -12.19
CA ASP A 103 -8.60 -5.75 -13.20
C ASP A 103 -7.87 -5.30 -14.49
N TYR A 104 -6.72 -4.64 -14.38
CA TYR A 104 -5.84 -4.25 -15.49
C TYR A 104 -5.33 -5.47 -16.28
N LEU A 105 -4.96 -6.56 -15.59
CA LEU A 105 -4.55 -7.82 -16.21
C LEU A 105 -5.73 -8.66 -16.74
N GLY A 106 -6.98 -8.28 -16.42
CA GLY A 106 -8.19 -9.03 -16.80
C GLY A 106 -8.38 -10.33 -16.00
N VAL A 107 -7.91 -10.40 -14.76
CA VAL A 107 -7.95 -11.59 -13.90
C VAL A 107 -8.63 -11.32 -12.56
N THR A 108 -8.95 -12.36 -11.81
CA THR A 108 -9.47 -12.22 -10.44
C THR A 108 -8.33 -12.08 -9.43
N LEU A 109 -8.57 -11.31 -8.36
CA LEU A 109 -7.62 -11.16 -7.27
C LEU A 109 -7.85 -12.23 -6.19
N LYS A 110 -6.81 -12.96 -5.83
CA LYS A 110 -6.80 -13.87 -4.67
C LYS A 110 -5.81 -13.41 -3.62
N ILE A 111 -6.30 -13.29 -2.39
CA ILE A 111 -5.53 -12.74 -1.27
C ILE A 111 -5.25 -13.82 -0.24
N THR A 112 -3.99 -13.91 0.18
CA THR A 112 -3.54 -14.69 1.34
C THR A 112 -3.06 -13.72 2.41
N VAL A 113 -3.64 -13.78 3.61
CA VAL A 113 -3.25 -12.91 4.74
C VAL A 113 -2.32 -13.69 5.66
N ARG A 114 -1.16 -13.10 5.97
CA ARG A 114 -0.14 -13.66 6.86
C ARG A 114 -0.02 -12.85 8.14
N GLN A 115 0.57 -13.45 9.17
CA GLN A 115 0.72 -12.81 10.50
C GLN A 115 1.95 -11.92 10.60
N ASN A 116 2.98 -12.21 9.84
CA ASN A 116 4.24 -11.46 9.85
C ASN A 116 4.90 -11.43 8.45
N ILE A 117 5.90 -10.56 8.31
CA ILE A 117 6.55 -10.28 7.03
C ILE A 117 7.39 -11.49 6.53
N SER A 118 8.01 -12.29 7.41
CA SER A 118 8.79 -13.45 6.98
C SER A 118 7.93 -14.42 6.17
N GLN A 119 6.72 -14.73 6.65
CA GLN A 119 5.80 -15.63 5.96
C GLN A 119 5.38 -15.14 4.56
N LEU A 120 5.44 -13.83 4.29
CA LEU A 120 5.16 -13.28 2.96
C LEU A 120 6.24 -13.69 1.96
N PHE A 121 7.51 -13.58 2.36
CA PHE A 121 8.63 -13.99 1.50
C PHE A 121 8.69 -15.50 1.31
N ASP A 122 8.35 -16.29 2.34
CA ASP A 122 8.18 -17.75 2.20
C ASP A 122 7.14 -18.07 1.11
N ASP A 123 6.02 -17.34 1.04
CA ASP A 123 5.00 -17.54 -0.02
C ASP A 123 5.52 -17.24 -1.44
N LEU A 124 6.44 -16.27 -1.61
CA LEU A 124 7.09 -16.03 -2.90
C LEU A 124 8.06 -17.17 -3.25
N ASP A 125 8.88 -17.58 -2.31
CA ASP A 125 9.91 -18.61 -2.50
C ASP A 125 9.27 -19.96 -2.81
N ASP A 126 8.13 -20.26 -2.18
CA ASP A 126 7.33 -21.47 -2.42
C ASP A 126 6.41 -21.37 -3.65
N GLY A 127 6.38 -20.24 -4.36
CA GLY A 127 5.49 -19.99 -5.50
C GLY A 127 4.00 -19.98 -5.16
N GLN A 128 3.64 -19.73 -3.90
CA GLN A 128 2.25 -19.62 -3.44
C GLN A 128 1.65 -18.25 -3.75
N ALA A 129 2.49 -17.21 -3.85
CA ALA A 129 2.12 -15.86 -4.27
C ALA A 129 2.85 -15.48 -5.57
N ASP A 130 2.20 -14.68 -6.41
CA ASP A 130 2.82 -14.07 -7.59
C ASP A 130 3.54 -12.78 -7.20
N MET A 131 3.01 -12.07 -6.19
CA MET A 131 3.60 -10.85 -5.65
C MET A 131 3.16 -10.59 -4.21
N LEU A 132 3.91 -9.70 -3.53
CA LEU A 132 3.60 -9.18 -2.20
C LEU A 132 3.12 -7.73 -2.30
N ALA A 133 1.96 -7.47 -1.70
CA ALA A 133 1.39 -6.14 -1.55
C ALA A 133 1.02 -5.95 -0.06
N ALA A 134 1.98 -5.45 0.74
CA ALA A 134 1.91 -5.49 2.19
C ALA A 134 2.65 -4.34 2.89
N GLY A 135 2.72 -3.16 2.26
CA GLY A 135 3.41 -2.00 2.82
C GLY A 135 4.92 -2.23 2.99
N LEU A 136 5.54 -2.99 2.10
CA LEU A 136 6.92 -3.43 2.27
C LEU A 136 7.91 -2.37 1.82
N VAL A 137 8.82 -2.03 2.73
CA VAL A 137 9.88 -1.06 2.47
C VAL A 137 10.94 -1.65 1.55
N TYR A 138 11.38 -0.84 0.58
CA TYR A 138 12.55 -1.12 -0.24
C TYR A 138 13.79 -1.29 0.65
N ASN A 139 14.57 -2.34 0.37
CA ASN A 139 15.80 -2.63 1.12
C ASN A 139 16.78 -3.33 0.19
N GLN A 140 18.07 -2.96 0.26
CA GLN A 140 19.10 -3.51 -0.61
C GLN A 140 19.28 -5.03 -0.48
N GLU A 141 19.07 -5.58 0.71
CA GLU A 141 19.17 -7.04 0.91
C GLU A 141 17.99 -7.76 0.22
N ARG A 142 16.77 -7.22 0.31
CA ARG A 142 15.61 -7.80 -0.38
C ARG A 142 15.77 -7.76 -1.90
N VAL A 143 16.31 -6.66 -2.44
CA VAL A 143 16.52 -6.48 -3.89
C VAL A 143 17.54 -7.46 -4.46
N LYS A 144 18.42 -8.05 -3.66
CA LYS A 144 19.31 -9.12 -4.12
C LYS A 144 18.54 -10.39 -4.52
N ASN A 145 17.45 -10.68 -3.83
CA ASN A 145 16.71 -11.94 -3.95
C ASN A 145 15.36 -11.78 -4.66
N TYR A 146 14.78 -10.58 -4.69
CA TYR A 146 13.44 -10.30 -5.20
C TYR A 146 13.46 -9.15 -6.21
N GLN A 147 12.50 -9.15 -7.12
CA GLN A 147 12.21 -8.01 -7.99
C GLN A 147 11.32 -7.02 -7.25
N VAL A 148 11.47 -5.73 -7.56
CA VAL A 148 10.70 -4.64 -6.95
C VAL A 148 9.84 -3.94 -7.98
N GLY A 149 8.63 -3.57 -7.57
CA GLY A 149 7.73 -2.71 -8.31
C GLY A 149 8.05 -1.22 -8.12
N PRO A 150 7.24 -0.33 -8.71
CA PRO A 150 7.32 1.11 -8.47
C PRO A 150 7.06 1.48 -7.01
N THR A 151 7.67 2.57 -6.57
CA THR A 151 7.37 3.19 -5.27
C THR A 151 6.06 3.94 -5.34
N TYR A 152 5.21 3.79 -4.32
CA TYR A 152 3.91 4.47 -4.26
C TYR A 152 3.68 5.29 -3.00
N TYR A 153 4.48 5.15 -1.94
CA TYR A 153 4.62 6.10 -0.83
C TYR A 153 5.94 5.87 -0.09
N SER A 154 6.20 6.64 0.98
CA SER A 154 7.41 6.50 1.81
C SER A 154 7.05 6.48 3.29
N VAL A 155 7.88 5.83 4.10
CA VAL A 155 7.76 5.73 5.55
C VAL A 155 9.11 5.83 6.23
N SER A 156 9.17 6.37 7.45
CA SER A 156 10.32 6.22 8.35
C SER A 156 10.08 5.07 9.33
N GLN A 157 11.15 4.51 9.89
CA GLN A 157 11.07 3.53 10.97
C GLN A 157 11.13 4.26 12.31
N GLN A 158 10.18 4.00 13.20
CA GLN A 158 10.01 4.72 14.46
C GLN A 158 10.09 3.79 15.66
N LEU A 159 10.90 4.17 16.64
CA LEU A 159 10.91 3.54 17.95
C LEU A 159 9.71 4.05 18.76
N VAL A 160 8.86 3.16 19.21
CA VAL A 160 7.65 3.50 19.95
C VAL A 160 7.68 2.98 21.39
N TYR A 161 7.00 3.70 22.27
CA TYR A 161 6.90 3.38 23.70
C TYR A 161 5.52 3.79 24.24
N ARG A 162 5.18 3.35 25.44
CA ARG A 162 3.93 3.74 26.12
C ARG A 162 4.11 5.08 26.86
N VAL A 163 3.19 6.01 26.69
CA VAL A 163 3.12 7.25 27.46
C VAL A 163 3.06 6.96 28.96
N GLY A 164 3.92 7.62 29.73
CA GLY A 164 4.10 7.38 31.18
C GLY A 164 5.30 6.48 31.51
N ASN A 165 5.83 5.74 30.54
CA ASN A 165 7.09 4.99 30.69
C ASN A 165 8.31 5.86 30.31
N THR A 166 9.51 5.37 30.57
CA THR A 166 10.74 6.05 30.24
C THR A 166 10.88 6.21 28.72
N ARG A 167 10.99 7.45 28.24
CA ARG A 167 11.28 7.75 26.83
C ARG A 167 12.78 7.62 26.57
N PRO A 168 13.24 6.69 25.72
CA PRO A 168 14.64 6.64 25.33
C PRO A 168 15.00 7.85 24.45
N ARG A 169 16.14 8.47 24.72
CA ARG A 169 16.63 9.62 23.96
C ARG A 169 17.61 9.23 22.86
N THR A 170 18.09 8.02 22.90
CA THR A 170 19.10 7.46 21.97
C THR A 170 19.00 5.94 21.98
N LEU A 171 19.40 5.31 20.90
CA LEU A 171 19.46 3.85 20.78
C LEU A 171 20.59 3.24 21.65
N ALA A 172 21.61 4.00 22.03
CA ALA A 172 22.74 3.52 22.80
C ALA A 172 22.36 2.93 24.18
N ALA A 173 21.22 3.31 24.72
CA ALA A 173 20.76 2.88 26.03
C ALA A 173 19.87 1.63 25.98
N LEU A 174 19.54 1.10 24.79
CA LEU A 174 18.60 -0.01 24.66
C LEU A 174 19.30 -1.36 24.78
N THR A 175 18.70 -2.24 25.56
CA THR A 175 19.12 -3.62 25.75
C THR A 175 18.23 -4.59 24.98
N ALA A 176 18.71 -5.82 24.77
CA ALA A 176 17.93 -6.88 24.13
C ALA A 176 16.62 -7.23 24.89
N GLU A 177 16.56 -6.93 26.19
CA GLU A 177 15.37 -7.19 27.01
C GLU A 177 14.29 -6.15 26.80
N GLN A 178 14.67 -4.95 26.40
CA GLN A 178 13.76 -3.82 26.25
C GLN A 178 13.21 -3.67 24.84
N LEU A 179 13.98 -4.01 23.80
CA LEU A 179 13.59 -3.84 22.40
C LEU A 179 13.24 -5.17 21.76
N THR A 180 11.99 -5.31 21.32
CA THR A 180 11.51 -6.48 20.57
C THR A 180 10.98 -6.05 19.21
N ILE A 181 11.36 -6.78 18.14
CA ILE A 181 11.04 -6.45 16.74
C ILE A 181 10.34 -7.64 16.10
N ALA A 182 9.41 -7.36 15.18
CA ALA A 182 8.71 -8.38 14.42
C ALA A 182 9.66 -9.12 13.44
N PRO A 183 9.42 -10.40 13.16
CA PRO A 183 10.26 -11.19 12.26
C PRO A 183 10.11 -10.68 10.83
N GLY A 184 11.23 -10.59 10.13
CA GLY A 184 11.30 -10.05 8.75
C GLY A 184 11.16 -8.53 8.63
N HIS A 185 11.04 -7.80 9.75
CA HIS A 185 10.91 -6.35 9.71
C HIS A 185 12.19 -5.67 9.21
N VAL A 186 12.04 -4.66 8.33
CA VAL A 186 13.18 -3.98 7.69
C VAL A 186 14.13 -3.33 8.69
N ALA A 187 13.61 -2.81 9.79
CA ALA A 187 14.40 -2.17 10.84
C ALA A 187 15.51 -3.07 11.42
N ILE A 188 15.42 -4.39 11.28
CA ILE A 188 16.50 -5.30 11.71
C ILE A 188 17.79 -4.98 10.97
N ASN A 189 17.72 -4.75 9.66
CA ASN A 189 18.89 -4.41 8.83
C ASN A 189 19.42 -3.00 9.17
N ASP A 190 18.50 -2.04 9.37
CA ASP A 190 18.87 -0.67 9.77
C ASP A 190 19.58 -0.67 11.12
N LEU A 191 19.07 -1.43 12.10
CA LEU A 191 19.71 -1.59 13.41
C LEU A 191 21.06 -2.33 13.34
N GLN A 192 21.22 -3.31 12.46
CA GLN A 192 22.52 -3.97 12.23
C GLN A 192 23.55 -2.98 11.73
N THR A 193 23.17 -2.11 10.79
CA THR A 193 24.03 -1.04 10.28
C THR A 193 24.37 -0.04 11.39
N LEU A 194 23.37 0.43 12.14
CA LEU A 194 23.59 1.36 13.25
C LEU A 194 24.44 0.76 14.37
N LYS A 195 24.30 -0.53 14.64
CA LYS A 195 25.15 -1.25 15.60
C LYS A 195 26.60 -1.28 15.15
N ALA A 196 26.83 -1.58 13.87
CA ALA A 196 28.19 -1.66 13.32
C ALA A 196 28.89 -0.29 13.27
N GLU A 197 28.15 0.77 12.96
CA GLU A 197 28.72 2.10 12.70
C GLU A 197 28.74 3.01 13.94
N LYS A 198 27.75 2.91 14.82
CA LYS A 198 27.53 3.95 15.84
C LYS A 198 27.24 3.43 17.24
N TYR A 199 26.53 2.30 17.39
CA TYR A 199 26.03 1.80 18.67
C TYR A 199 26.42 0.32 18.89
N PRO A 200 27.69 0.00 19.17
CA PRO A 200 28.17 -1.40 19.23
C PRO A 200 27.47 -2.26 20.29
N ASP A 201 26.96 -1.64 21.35
CA ASP A 201 26.26 -2.33 22.43
C ASP A 201 24.74 -2.47 22.19
N LEU A 202 24.23 -1.90 21.10
CA LEU A 202 22.80 -1.99 20.72
C LEU A 202 22.41 -3.47 20.55
N ALA A 203 21.32 -3.86 21.24
CA ALA A 203 20.81 -5.22 21.18
C ALA A 203 19.28 -5.22 21.16
N TRP A 204 18.70 -6.24 20.53
CA TRP A 204 17.25 -6.44 20.43
C TRP A 204 16.91 -7.92 20.38
N ARG A 205 15.63 -8.25 20.63
CA ARG A 205 15.05 -9.56 20.38
C ARG A 205 14.18 -9.53 19.14
N VAL A 206 14.11 -10.66 18.43
CA VAL A 206 13.13 -10.87 17.36
C VAL A 206 12.05 -11.79 17.92
N ASP A 207 10.79 -11.37 17.79
CA ASP A 207 9.65 -12.21 18.16
C ASP A 207 9.36 -13.20 17.02
N GLU A 208 9.29 -14.50 17.34
CA GLU A 208 9.12 -15.54 16.31
C GLU A 208 7.70 -15.60 15.73
N LYS A 209 6.70 -14.97 16.36
CA LYS A 209 5.29 -15.20 16.06
C LYS A 209 4.50 -13.93 15.78
N ARG A 210 4.76 -12.86 16.55
CA ARG A 210 3.94 -11.65 16.51
C ARG A 210 4.40 -10.69 15.43
N GLY A 211 3.44 -10.18 14.63
CA GLY A 211 3.68 -9.08 13.70
C GLY A 211 3.73 -7.71 14.41
N THR A 212 4.07 -6.67 13.67
CA THR A 212 4.31 -5.30 14.17
C THR A 212 3.13 -4.74 14.98
N THR A 213 1.90 -4.89 14.49
CA THR A 213 0.69 -4.42 15.18
C THR A 213 0.52 -5.08 16.56
N ALA A 214 0.76 -6.40 16.65
CA ALA A 214 0.66 -7.13 17.91
C ALA A 214 1.78 -6.73 18.89
N LEU A 215 2.96 -6.34 18.41
CA LEU A 215 4.03 -5.81 19.26
C LEU A 215 3.70 -4.40 19.76
N MET A 216 3.14 -3.52 18.94
CA MET A 216 2.64 -2.20 19.39
C MET A 216 1.57 -2.37 20.47
N GLN A 217 0.65 -3.32 20.30
CA GLN A 217 -0.34 -3.66 21.33
C GLN A 217 0.33 -4.14 22.62
N ALA A 218 1.35 -4.99 22.54
CA ALA A 218 2.08 -5.47 23.72
C ALA A 218 2.83 -4.33 24.46
N VAL A 219 3.25 -3.27 23.74
CA VAL A 219 3.84 -2.09 24.35
C VAL A 219 2.79 -1.30 25.15
N ILE A 220 1.61 -1.07 24.62
CA ILE A 220 0.55 -0.36 25.36
C ILE A 220 -0.04 -1.19 26.49
N ASP A 221 -0.04 -2.52 26.39
CA ASP A 221 -0.39 -3.44 27.47
C ASP A 221 0.66 -3.49 28.60
N GLY A 222 1.83 -2.88 28.38
CA GLY A 222 2.96 -2.93 29.34
C GLY A 222 3.69 -4.27 29.39
N LYS A 223 3.52 -5.12 28.39
CA LYS A 223 4.20 -6.43 28.22
C LYS A 223 5.57 -6.30 27.58
N LEU A 224 5.78 -5.20 26.84
CA LEU A 224 7.05 -4.81 26.20
C LEU A 224 7.34 -3.35 26.50
N ASP A 225 8.63 -3.00 26.59
CA ASP A 225 9.04 -1.61 26.76
C ASP A 225 8.97 -0.84 25.44
N TYR A 226 9.60 -1.41 24.40
CA TYR A 226 9.77 -0.76 23.08
C TYR A 226 9.60 -1.74 21.94
N THR A 227 9.10 -1.24 20.82
CA THR A 227 9.16 -1.89 19.52
C THR A 227 9.43 -0.87 18.41
N ILE A 228 9.62 -1.35 17.18
CA ILE A 228 9.80 -0.49 16.00
C ILE A 228 8.67 -0.80 15.02
N ALA A 229 8.11 0.27 14.45
CA ALA A 229 7.10 0.20 13.40
C ALA A 229 7.30 1.35 12.41
N ASP A 230 6.73 1.24 11.23
CA ASP A 230 6.73 2.33 10.26
C ASP A 230 5.82 3.50 10.69
N SER A 231 6.17 4.71 10.26
CA SER A 231 5.50 5.95 10.67
C SER A 231 4.01 5.98 10.34
N VAL A 232 3.58 5.35 9.25
CA VAL A 232 2.17 5.29 8.85
C VAL A 232 1.40 4.33 9.76
N ALA A 233 1.93 3.14 10.02
CA ALA A 233 1.34 2.19 10.95
C ALA A 233 1.24 2.78 12.36
N VAL A 234 2.29 3.47 12.84
CA VAL A 234 2.28 4.19 14.13
C VAL A 234 1.18 5.24 14.15
N SER A 235 1.12 6.11 13.14
CA SER A 235 0.11 7.17 13.06
C SER A 235 -1.32 6.64 13.10
N LEU A 236 -1.61 5.56 12.36
CA LEU A 236 -2.93 4.93 12.37
C LEU A 236 -3.24 4.26 13.72
N PHE A 237 -2.25 3.61 14.32
CA PHE A 237 -2.42 2.96 15.62
C PHE A 237 -2.67 3.96 16.74
N GLN A 238 -1.99 5.10 16.73
CA GLN A 238 -2.17 6.20 17.68
C GLN A 238 -3.58 6.80 17.66
N ARG A 239 -4.31 6.72 16.55
CA ARG A 239 -5.69 7.22 16.45
C ARG A 239 -6.69 6.42 17.29
N VAL A 240 -6.33 5.18 17.64
CA VAL A 240 -7.13 4.28 18.49
C VAL A 240 -6.47 4.14 19.88
N HIS A 241 -5.14 4.21 19.91
CA HIS A 241 -4.32 4.03 21.10
C HIS A 241 -3.42 5.24 21.33
N PRO A 242 -3.98 6.37 21.79
CA PRO A 242 -3.23 7.61 22.02
C PRO A 242 -2.10 7.47 23.05
N GLU A 243 -2.10 6.42 23.87
CA GLU A 243 -1.03 6.11 24.81
C GLU A 243 0.25 5.58 24.15
N LEU A 244 0.23 5.16 22.87
CA LEU A 244 1.46 4.89 22.12
C LEU A 244 2.11 6.21 21.70
N ALA A 245 3.40 6.34 21.92
CA ALA A 245 4.16 7.53 21.53
C ALA A 245 5.44 7.18 20.78
N VAL A 246 5.88 8.08 19.92
CA VAL A 246 7.15 7.99 19.22
C VAL A 246 8.27 8.51 20.11
N ALA A 247 9.29 7.70 20.33
CA ALA A 247 10.49 8.08 21.02
C ALA A 247 11.52 8.74 20.09
N LEU A 248 11.83 8.07 18.97
CA LEU A 248 12.85 8.44 18.00
C LEU A 248 12.42 8.00 16.60
N ASP A 249 12.80 8.74 15.58
CA ASP A 249 12.90 8.23 14.21
C ASP A 249 14.23 7.49 14.07
N ILE A 250 14.19 6.27 13.56
CA ILE A 250 15.34 5.38 13.38
C ILE A 250 15.99 5.65 12.02
N THR A 251 15.16 5.90 11.01
CA THR A 251 15.59 6.14 9.64
C THR A 251 14.98 7.42 9.08
N ASP A 252 15.59 7.95 8.03
CA ASP A 252 14.91 8.85 7.11
C ASP A 252 13.78 8.10 6.38
N GLU A 253 13.04 8.81 5.53
CA GLU A 253 11.98 8.22 4.71
C GLU A 253 12.52 7.17 3.74
N GLN A 254 11.92 5.99 3.75
CA GLN A 254 12.24 4.84 2.93
C GLN A 254 11.06 4.55 1.99
N PRO A 255 11.31 4.26 0.70
CA PRO A 255 10.24 3.99 -0.25
C PRO A 255 9.56 2.65 0.01
N VAL A 256 8.25 2.62 -0.15
CA VAL A 256 7.42 1.41 -0.08
C VAL A 256 7.10 0.93 -1.50
N THR A 257 7.22 -0.38 -1.71
CA THR A 257 7.07 -1.01 -3.03
C THR A 257 6.47 -2.42 -2.89
N TRP A 258 5.97 -2.94 -3.99
CA TRP A 258 5.61 -4.35 -4.12
C TRP A 258 6.84 -5.20 -4.44
N PHE A 259 6.79 -6.47 -4.06
CA PHE A 259 7.84 -7.44 -4.36
C PHE A 259 7.29 -8.61 -5.16
N SER A 260 8.10 -9.16 -6.06
CA SER A 260 7.85 -10.43 -6.75
C SER A 260 9.10 -11.29 -6.76
N ALA A 261 8.96 -12.58 -7.05
CA ALA A 261 10.12 -13.46 -7.11
C ALA A 261 11.09 -13.01 -8.20
N ARG A 262 12.37 -13.17 -7.93
CA ARG A 262 13.44 -12.87 -8.90
C ARG A 262 13.64 -14.05 -9.82
N ASP A 263 13.47 -13.81 -11.09
CA ASP A 263 13.76 -14.73 -12.19
C ASP A 263 14.25 -13.95 -13.42
N ASP A 264 14.46 -14.63 -14.54
CA ASP A 264 14.87 -14.00 -15.79
C ASP A 264 13.68 -13.36 -16.55
N ASP A 265 12.46 -13.53 -16.06
CA ASP A 265 11.24 -12.93 -16.62
C ASP A 265 10.92 -11.58 -15.96
N ASN A 266 10.97 -10.54 -16.77
CA ASN A 266 10.61 -9.17 -16.33
C ASN A 266 9.18 -8.78 -16.71
N SER A 267 8.34 -9.72 -17.19
CA SER A 267 7.00 -9.38 -17.67
C SER A 267 6.10 -8.79 -16.58
N LEU A 268 6.16 -9.35 -15.36
CA LEU A 268 5.36 -8.86 -14.24
C LEU A 268 5.85 -7.48 -13.77
N SER A 269 7.16 -7.26 -13.68
CA SER A 269 7.73 -5.94 -13.33
C SER A 269 7.38 -4.88 -14.38
N ALA A 270 7.43 -5.23 -15.66
CA ALA A 270 7.03 -4.34 -16.75
C ALA A 270 5.53 -4.01 -16.68
N ALA A 271 4.67 -4.99 -16.42
CA ALA A 271 3.23 -4.78 -16.25
C ALA A 271 2.91 -3.90 -15.03
N MET A 272 3.60 -4.10 -13.90
CA MET A 272 3.47 -3.22 -12.73
C MET A 272 3.86 -1.79 -13.05
N LEU A 273 4.98 -1.57 -13.75
CA LEU A 273 5.42 -0.24 -14.12
C LEU A 273 4.41 0.47 -15.03
N ASP A 274 3.89 -0.23 -16.03
CA ASP A 274 2.91 0.30 -16.97
C ASP A 274 1.58 0.63 -16.26
N PHE A 275 1.12 -0.25 -15.39
CA PHE A 275 -0.05 -0.01 -14.54
C PHE A 275 0.12 1.23 -13.66
N PHE A 276 1.23 1.34 -12.92
CA PHE A 276 1.47 2.50 -12.04
C PHE A 276 1.60 3.80 -12.82
N ASN A 277 2.21 3.79 -14.01
CA ASN A 277 2.23 4.95 -14.89
C ASN A 277 0.80 5.37 -15.28
N ASN A 278 -0.05 4.44 -15.68
CA ASN A 278 -1.43 4.72 -16.07
C ASN A 278 -2.24 5.33 -14.92
N ILE A 279 -2.19 4.73 -13.72
CA ILE A 279 -2.93 5.25 -12.55
C ILE A 279 -2.36 6.55 -11.97
N ASN A 280 -1.09 6.84 -12.25
CA ASN A 280 -0.48 8.12 -11.92
C ASN A 280 -0.93 9.22 -12.90
N GLU A 281 -0.97 8.93 -14.21
CA GLU A 281 -1.41 9.87 -15.23
C GLU A 281 -2.88 10.23 -15.10
N ASP A 282 -3.76 9.28 -14.78
CA ASP A 282 -5.20 9.53 -14.61
C ASP A 282 -5.56 10.07 -13.21
N GLY A 283 -4.59 10.19 -12.31
CA GLY A 283 -4.76 10.71 -10.94
C GLY A 283 -5.37 9.70 -9.95
N THR A 284 -5.52 8.44 -10.34
CA THR A 284 -6.04 7.39 -9.45
C THR A 284 -5.10 7.13 -8.27
N LEU A 285 -3.78 7.09 -8.50
CA LEU A 285 -2.80 6.93 -7.43
C LEU A 285 -2.91 8.08 -6.42
N ALA A 286 -2.93 9.32 -6.87
CA ALA A 286 -3.07 10.48 -5.99
C ALA A 286 -4.38 10.47 -5.17
N ARG A 287 -5.49 9.97 -5.74
CA ARG A 287 -6.75 9.79 -5.00
C ARG A 287 -6.64 8.71 -3.92
N LEU A 288 -5.99 7.59 -4.21
CA LEU A 288 -5.78 6.52 -3.23
C LEU A 288 -4.82 6.94 -2.12
N GLU A 289 -3.72 7.61 -2.46
CA GLU A 289 -2.82 8.22 -1.48
C GLU A 289 -3.57 9.22 -0.60
N GLU A 290 -4.37 10.09 -1.18
CA GLU A 290 -5.19 11.04 -0.44
C GLU A 290 -6.19 10.34 0.47
N LYS A 291 -6.82 9.25 0.00
CA LYS A 291 -7.79 8.48 0.78
C LYS A 291 -7.15 7.85 2.02
N TYR A 292 -5.95 7.30 1.92
CA TYR A 292 -5.31 6.51 2.97
C TYR A 292 -4.25 7.28 3.77
N LEU A 293 -3.55 8.22 3.15
CA LEU A 293 -2.42 8.94 3.73
C LEU A 293 -2.67 10.45 3.90
N GLY A 294 -3.64 10.99 3.17
CA GLY A 294 -3.85 12.44 3.01
C GLY A 294 -4.30 13.19 4.25
N HIS A 295 -4.67 12.52 5.33
CA HIS A 295 -5.14 13.15 6.57
C HIS A 295 -4.02 13.37 7.60
N GLY A 296 -2.82 13.51 7.11
CA GLY A 296 -1.69 14.16 7.75
C GLY A 296 -1.08 13.49 8.96
N ASN A 297 0.18 13.78 9.11
CA ASN A 297 1.04 13.32 10.20
C ASN A 297 0.79 14.03 11.54
N ASP A 298 -0.17 14.97 11.63
CA ASP A 298 -0.46 15.74 12.83
C ASP A 298 -1.36 14.93 13.77
N PHE A 299 -0.72 14.06 14.55
CA PHE A 299 -1.38 13.39 15.66
C PHE A 299 -1.49 14.33 16.86
N ASP A 300 -2.72 14.66 17.27
CA ASP A 300 -2.99 15.39 18.50
C ASP A 300 -3.46 14.41 19.60
N TYR A 301 -2.54 14.13 20.54
CA TYR A 301 -2.81 13.23 21.66
C TYR A 301 -3.99 13.69 22.52
N VAL A 302 -4.08 14.98 22.81
CA VAL A 302 -5.11 15.54 23.73
C VAL A 302 -6.48 15.47 23.08
N ASP A 303 -6.57 15.86 21.82
CA ASP A 303 -7.81 15.85 21.04
C ASP A 303 -8.31 14.42 20.82
N THR A 304 -7.43 13.51 20.35
CA THR A 304 -7.79 12.11 20.15
C THR A 304 -8.26 11.43 21.43
N ARG A 305 -7.58 11.67 22.55
CA ARG A 305 -7.96 11.11 23.85
C ARG A 305 -9.30 11.65 24.34
N THR A 306 -9.57 12.94 24.10
CA THR A 306 -10.84 13.57 24.46
C THR A 306 -11.99 12.98 23.63
N PHE A 307 -11.76 12.82 22.34
CA PHE A 307 -12.72 12.16 21.42
C PHE A 307 -13.03 10.72 21.84
N LEU A 308 -12.01 9.89 22.07
CA LEU A 308 -12.22 8.48 22.44
C LEU A 308 -12.93 8.33 23.78
N ARG A 309 -12.68 9.20 24.76
CA ARG A 309 -13.46 9.25 26.00
C ARG A 309 -14.94 9.56 25.75
N ALA A 310 -15.23 10.47 24.82
CA ALA A 310 -16.59 10.78 24.45
C ALA A 310 -17.26 9.61 23.68
N VAL A 311 -16.49 8.87 22.88
CA VAL A 311 -16.94 7.62 22.23
C VAL A 311 -17.38 6.58 23.27
N GLU A 312 -16.68 6.51 24.40
CA GLU A 312 -17.04 5.58 25.49
C GLU A 312 -18.26 6.04 26.29
N ASN A 313 -18.34 7.34 26.61
CA ASN A 313 -19.25 7.84 27.62
C ASN A 313 -20.48 8.59 27.06
N ILE A 314 -20.41 9.17 25.85
CA ILE A 314 -21.48 9.99 25.26
C ILE A 314 -22.09 9.29 24.05
N LEU A 315 -21.26 8.71 23.17
CA LEU A 315 -21.74 8.11 21.92
C LEU A 315 -22.86 7.07 22.13
N PRO A 316 -22.82 6.17 23.12
CA PRO A 316 -23.88 5.16 23.29
C PRO A 316 -25.28 5.74 23.40
N GLU A 317 -25.44 6.95 23.95
CA GLU A 317 -26.73 7.62 24.09
C GLU A 317 -27.25 8.22 22.76
N VAL A 318 -26.34 8.70 21.90
CA VAL A 318 -26.67 9.41 20.65
C VAL A 318 -26.48 8.58 19.40
N GLN A 319 -25.78 7.46 19.48
CA GLN A 319 -25.53 6.55 18.34
C GLN A 319 -26.80 6.13 17.59
N PRO A 320 -27.92 5.76 18.28
CA PRO A 320 -29.15 5.38 17.57
C PRO A 320 -29.70 6.49 16.67
N LEU A 321 -29.44 7.77 17.01
CA LEU A 321 -29.86 8.90 16.18
C LEU A 321 -28.98 9.01 14.93
N PHE A 322 -27.67 8.83 15.07
CA PHE A 322 -26.77 8.83 13.91
C PHE A 322 -27.10 7.67 12.96
N GLU A 323 -27.32 6.46 13.47
CA GLU A 323 -27.73 5.30 12.67
C GLU A 323 -29.05 5.55 11.93
N LYS A 324 -30.02 6.15 12.62
CA LYS A 324 -31.34 6.46 12.04
C LYS A 324 -31.29 7.49 10.92
N TYR A 325 -30.47 8.53 11.07
CA TYR A 325 -30.47 9.69 10.17
C TYR A 325 -29.32 9.74 9.16
N ALA A 326 -28.37 8.79 9.20
CA ALA A 326 -27.21 8.76 8.29
C ALA A 326 -27.56 8.60 6.80
N ARG A 327 -28.73 8.02 6.50
CA ARG A 327 -29.20 7.76 5.12
C ARG A 327 -28.18 6.91 4.33
N GLU A 328 -27.59 7.48 3.24
CA GLU A 328 -26.66 6.79 2.35
C GLU A 328 -25.19 6.89 2.81
N ILE A 329 -24.87 7.76 3.77
CA ILE A 329 -23.52 7.85 4.31
C ILE A 329 -23.32 6.92 5.51
N ASP A 330 -22.07 6.61 5.82
CA ASP A 330 -21.72 5.87 7.04
C ASP A 330 -22.12 6.70 8.28
N TRP A 331 -22.90 6.13 9.21
CA TRP A 331 -23.31 6.82 10.43
C TRP A 331 -22.14 7.33 11.27
N ARG A 332 -21.00 6.65 11.19
CA ARG A 332 -19.75 7.05 11.89
C ARG A 332 -19.18 8.33 11.31
N LEU A 333 -19.33 8.56 10.00
CA LEU A 333 -18.99 9.85 9.39
C LEU A 333 -19.94 10.95 9.89
N LEU A 334 -21.25 10.69 9.96
CA LEU A 334 -22.20 11.66 10.50
C LEU A 334 -21.91 11.98 11.96
N ALA A 335 -21.54 10.98 12.76
CA ALA A 335 -21.11 11.19 14.16
C ALA A 335 -19.81 12.02 14.24
N ALA A 336 -18.84 11.78 13.36
CA ALA A 336 -17.61 12.57 13.28
C ALA A 336 -17.86 14.04 12.90
N ILE A 337 -18.83 14.30 11.99
CA ILE A 337 -19.27 15.65 11.65
C ILE A 337 -19.87 16.33 12.87
N ALA A 338 -20.81 15.68 13.56
CA ALA A 338 -21.45 16.22 14.75
C ALA A 338 -20.44 16.48 15.88
N TRP A 339 -19.42 15.63 16.01
CA TRP A 339 -18.31 15.87 16.95
C TRP A 339 -17.52 17.13 16.58
N GLN A 340 -17.15 17.30 15.32
CA GLN A 340 -16.47 18.49 14.85
C GLN A 340 -17.29 19.78 15.05
N GLU A 341 -18.63 19.68 14.95
CA GLU A 341 -19.54 20.82 15.13
C GLU A 341 -19.69 21.23 16.60
N SER A 342 -19.98 20.29 17.49
CA SER A 342 -20.45 20.59 18.85
C SER A 342 -19.89 19.69 19.95
N HIS A 343 -18.99 18.75 19.64
CA HIS A 343 -18.59 17.67 20.56
C HIS A 343 -19.80 16.86 21.09
N TRP A 344 -20.81 16.68 20.25
CA TRP A 344 -22.09 16.02 20.54
C TRP A 344 -22.92 16.71 21.61
N ASP A 345 -22.75 18.04 21.82
CA ASP A 345 -23.58 18.82 22.72
C ASP A 345 -24.81 19.39 21.99
N PRO A 346 -26.06 18.92 22.29
CA PRO A 346 -27.24 19.42 21.64
C PRO A 346 -27.56 20.90 22.02
N GLN A 347 -27.01 21.41 23.12
CA GLN A 347 -27.20 22.79 23.56
C GLN A 347 -26.11 23.74 23.09
N ALA A 348 -25.13 23.26 22.30
CA ALA A 348 -24.04 24.08 21.81
C ALA A 348 -24.55 25.34 21.10
N THR A 349 -23.89 26.45 21.37
CA THR A 349 -24.20 27.76 20.77
C THR A 349 -22.92 28.52 20.47
N SER A 350 -22.74 28.96 19.23
CA SER A 350 -21.59 29.78 18.84
C SER A 350 -21.86 31.28 19.04
N PRO A 351 -20.82 32.12 19.10
CA PRO A 351 -20.96 33.58 19.12
C PRO A 351 -21.71 34.15 17.90
N THR A 352 -21.74 33.43 16.78
CA THR A 352 -22.44 33.82 15.55
C THR A 352 -23.90 33.35 15.50
N GLY A 353 -24.36 32.65 16.54
CA GLY A 353 -25.75 32.25 16.71
C GLY A 353 -26.15 30.96 16.00
N VAL A 354 -25.18 30.14 15.54
CA VAL A 354 -25.46 28.74 15.15
C VAL A 354 -25.67 27.90 16.40
N ARG A 355 -26.54 26.88 16.35
CA ARG A 355 -26.95 26.08 17.51
C ARG A 355 -27.18 24.63 17.22
N GLY A 356 -27.08 23.84 18.28
CA GLY A 356 -27.43 22.43 18.33
C GLY A 356 -26.31 21.52 17.87
N MET A 357 -26.57 20.23 17.88
CA MET A 357 -25.59 19.19 17.63
C MET A 357 -24.87 19.34 16.27
N MET A 358 -25.54 19.85 15.24
CA MET A 358 -25.00 20.09 13.90
C MET A 358 -24.76 21.59 13.59
N MET A 359 -24.77 22.45 14.61
CA MET A 359 -24.47 23.89 14.54
C MET A 359 -25.16 24.61 13.37
N LEU A 360 -26.49 24.40 13.24
CA LEU A 360 -27.26 24.97 12.14
C LEU A 360 -27.55 26.46 12.36
N THR A 361 -27.48 27.25 11.29
CA THR A 361 -27.95 28.62 11.29
C THR A 361 -29.48 28.67 11.44
N ARG A 362 -30.04 29.81 11.91
CA ARG A 362 -31.48 30.00 11.95
C ARG A 362 -32.13 29.84 10.57
N ASN A 363 -31.51 30.41 9.54
CA ASN A 363 -32.03 30.38 8.18
C ASN A 363 -32.04 28.94 7.61
N THR A 364 -30.93 28.20 7.82
CA THR A 364 -30.85 26.81 7.40
C THR A 364 -31.89 25.95 8.10
N ALA A 365 -32.05 26.07 9.40
CA ALA A 365 -33.09 25.33 10.15
C ALA A 365 -34.49 25.66 9.66
N GLN A 366 -34.77 26.93 9.44
CA GLN A 366 -36.06 27.38 8.95
C GLN A 366 -36.39 26.86 7.52
N SER A 367 -35.40 26.91 6.62
CA SER A 367 -35.56 26.35 5.26
C SER A 367 -35.78 24.84 5.25
N LEU A 368 -35.29 24.14 6.25
CA LEU A 368 -35.44 22.70 6.44
C LEU A 368 -36.70 22.35 7.25
N GLY A 369 -37.48 23.36 7.74
CA GLY A 369 -38.69 23.15 8.53
C GLY A 369 -38.44 22.65 9.95
N LEU A 370 -37.24 22.89 10.53
CA LEU A 370 -36.96 22.51 11.91
C LEU A 370 -37.60 23.50 12.89
N THR A 371 -38.21 22.96 13.93
CA THR A 371 -38.84 23.76 15.00
C THR A 371 -37.89 24.07 16.14
N ASP A 372 -36.97 23.15 16.45
CA ASP A 372 -35.96 23.30 17.49
C ASP A 372 -34.61 22.76 17.03
N ARG A 373 -33.60 23.65 16.96
CA ARG A 373 -32.22 23.30 16.62
C ARG A 373 -31.45 22.62 17.75
N THR A 374 -31.95 22.74 18.98
CA THR A 374 -31.35 22.15 20.18
C THR A 374 -31.93 20.78 20.52
N ASP A 375 -32.96 20.35 19.83
CA ASP A 375 -33.38 18.95 19.82
C ASP A 375 -32.39 18.13 19.01
N ALA A 376 -31.77 17.12 19.65
CA ALA A 376 -30.71 16.33 19.04
C ALA A 376 -31.16 15.63 17.74
N ALA A 377 -32.40 15.05 17.73
CA ALA A 377 -32.91 14.32 16.57
C ALA A 377 -33.18 15.27 15.39
N GLN A 378 -33.80 16.44 15.65
CA GLN A 378 -34.03 17.44 14.61
C GLN A 378 -32.72 18.05 14.10
N SER A 379 -31.77 18.31 14.99
CA SER A 379 -30.47 18.86 14.60
C SER A 379 -29.70 17.90 13.70
N ILE A 380 -29.65 16.61 14.06
CA ILE A 380 -28.94 15.58 13.25
C ILE A 380 -29.64 15.38 11.91
N ASP A 381 -30.96 15.21 11.87
CA ASP A 381 -31.71 15.10 10.59
C ASP A 381 -31.52 16.33 9.72
N GLY A 382 -31.63 17.52 10.30
CA GLY A 382 -31.45 18.77 9.58
C GLY A 382 -30.03 18.93 9.02
N GLY A 383 -29.03 18.63 9.83
CA GLY A 383 -27.64 18.67 9.40
C GLY A 383 -27.35 17.68 8.26
N MET A 384 -27.89 16.46 8.37
CA MET A 384 -27.75 15.46 7.30
C MET A 384 -28.45 15.89 6.01
N ARG A 385 -29.65 16.46 6.11
CA ARG A 385 -30.39 16.99 4.94
C ARG A 385 -29.63 18.14 4.28
N TYR A 386 -29.04 19.03 5.06
CA TYR A 386 -28.23 20.13 4.54
C TYR A 386 -26.94 19.60 3.88
N LEU A 387 -26.30 18.59 4.45
CA LEU A 387 -25.16 17.92 3.82
C LEU A 387 -25.54 17.26 2.50
N GLN A 388 -26.72 16.58 2.45
CA GLN A 388 -27.23 15.98 1.22
C GLN A 388 -27.46 17.05 0.14
N ASP A 389 -28.03 18.21 0.49
CA ASP A 389 -28.19 19.33 -0.42
C ASP A 389 -26.85 19.83 -1.00
N MET A 390 -25.76 19.76 -0.20
CA MET A 390 -24.42 20.09 -0.68
C MET A 390 -23.88 19.00 -1.60
N MET A 391 -24.07 17.71 -1.26
CA MET A 391 -23.64 16.59 -2.09
C MET A 391 -24.35 16.60 -3.47
N ASP A 392 -25.63 16.90 -3.49
CA ASP A 392 -26.43 16.98 -4.74
C ASP A 392 -26.00 18.13 -5.66
N LYS A 393 -25.39 19.19 -5.10
CA LYS A 393 -24.84 20.33 -5.84
C LYS A 393 -23.42 20.09 -6.35
N VAL A 394 -22.69 19.14 -5.75
CA VAL A 394 -21.32 18.82 -6.18
C VAL A 394 -21.32 18.33 -7.63
N PRO A 395 -20.47 18.88 -8.51
CA PRO A 395 -20.44 18.52 -9.94
C PRO A 395 -20.29 17.01 -10.17
N ASP A 396 -21.02 16.49 -11.15
CA ASP A 396 -20.99 15.05 -11.53
C ASP A 396 -19.63 14.57 -12.05
N SER A 397 -18.78 15.51 -12.48
CA SER A 397 -17.39 15.22 -12.88
C SER A 397 -16.48 14.81 -11.73
N ILE A 398 -16.89 15.03 -10.47
CA ILE A 398 -16.13 14.62 -9.28
C ILE A 398 -16.45 13.14 -8.98
N PRO A 399 -15.42 12.28 -8.76
CA PRO A 399 -15.60 10.90 -8.39
C PRO A 399 -16.52 10.73 -7.17
N LYS A 400 -17.38 9.71 -7.18
CA LYS A 400 -18.42 9.52 -6.15
C LYS A 400 -17.88 9.44 -4.73
N ASP A 401 -16.72 8.79 -4.57
CA ASP A 401 -16.03 8.61 -3.29
C ASP A 401 -15.36 9.88 -2.77
N GLU A 402 -15.14 10.89 -3.62
CA GLU A 402 -14.59 12.17 -3.21
C GLU A 402 -15.65 13.26 -2.98
N ARG A 403 -16.89 13.11 -3.50
CA ARG A 403 -17.95 14.12 -3.41
C ARG A 403 -18.23 14.60 -2.00
N ILE A 404 -18.13 13.69 -1.04
CA ILE A 404 -18.39 14.00 0.37
C ILE A 404 -17.42 15.06 0.92
N TRP A 405 -16.16 15.06 0.50
CA TRP A 405 -15.16 16.02 0.97
C TRP A 405 -15.42 17.42 0.41
N PHE A 406 -15.84 17.52 -0.84
CA PHE A 406 -16.29 18.79 -1.45
C PHE A 406 -17.56 19.31 -0.78
N ALA A 407 -18.50 18.42 -0.47
CA ALA A 407 -19.74 18.79 0.21
C ALA A 407 -19.49 19.26 1.64
N LEU A 408 -18.54 18.64 2.39
CA LEU A 408 -18.16 19.08 3.72
C LEU A 408 -17.47 20.45 3.69
N ALA A 409 -16.59 20.71 2.73
CA ALA A 409 -16.02 22.05 2.54
C ALA A 409 -17.11 23.09 2.24
N ALA A 410 -18.08 22.73 1.38
CA ALA A 410 -19.24 23.59 1.05
C ALA A 410 -20.19 23.77 2.26
N TYR A 411 -20.35 22.75 3.10
CA TYR A 411 -21.13 22.83 4.33
C TYR A 411 -20.56 23.89 5.30
N ASN A 412 -19.23 23.90 5.45
CA ASN A 412 -18.53 24.81 6.38
C ASN A 412 -18.43 26.25 5.83
N MET A 413 -17.92 26.44 4.61
CA MET A 413 -17.63 27.77 4.08
C MET A 413 -18.60 28.29 3.02
N GLY A 414 -19.58 27.46 2.63
CA GLY A 414 -20.55 27.76 1.58
C GLY A 414 -20.14 27.27 0.19
N TYR A 415 -21.12 26.78 -0.56
CA TYR A 415 -20.96 26.17 -1.89
C TYR A 415 -20.23 27.08 -2.89
N ALA A 416 -20.55 28.39 -2.87
CA ALA A 416 -19.93 29.36 -3.76
C ALA A 416 -18.39 29.46 -3.62
N HIS A 417 -17.90 29.42 -2.39
CA HIS A 417 -16.47 29.45 -2.11
C HIS A 417 -15.77 28.12 -2.43
N MET A 418 -16.48 26.99 -2.31
CA MET A 418 -15.97 25.71 -2.81
C MET A 418 -15.74 25.76 -4.33
N LEU A 419 -16.67 26.36 -5.10
CA LEU A 419 -16.47 26.59 -6.53
C LEU A 419 -15.28 27.52 -6.81
N ASP A 420 -15.04 28.54 -6.00
CA ASP A 420 -13.85 29.39 -6.10
C ASP A 420 -12.55 28.60 -5.88
N ALA A 421 -12.53 27.66 -4.93
CA ALA A 421 -11.39 26.76 -4.74
C ALA A 421 -11.12 25.89 -5.98
N MET A 422 -12.16 25.29 -6.55
CA MET A 422 -12.06 24.53 -7.81
C MET A 422 -11.57 25.40 -8.98
N ALA A 423 -12.06 26.63 -9.09
CA ALA A 423 -11.64 27.57 -10.13
C ALA A 423 -10.16 27.96 -9.95
N LEU A 424 -9.71 28.19 -8.71
CA LEU A 424 -8.31 28.47 -8.40
C LEU A 424 -7.41 27.27 -8.72
N THR A 425 -7.86 26.06 -8.40
CA THR A 425 -7.16 24.82 -8.73
C THR A 425 -6.93 24.71 -10.23
N ARG A 426 -7.99 24.89 -11.04
CA ARG A 426 -7.89 24.89 -12.51
C ARG A 426 -6.93 25.97 -13.01
N LYS A 427 -6.99 27.18 -12.45
CA LYS A 427 -6.10 28.28 -12.81
C LYS A 427 -4.63 27.99 -12.53
N GLN A 428 -4.35 27.20 -11.47
CA GLN A 428 -3.01 26.75 -11.11
C GLN A 428 -2.61 25.42 -11.78
N LYS A 429 -3.36 24.96 -12.79
CA LYS A 429 -3.13 23.74 -13.55
C LYS A 429 -3.25 22.42 -12.74
N GLY A 430 -3.92 22.45 -11.59
CA GLY A 430 -4.33 21.26 -10.86
C GLY A 430 -5.67 20.72 -11.37
N ASN A 431 -6.02 19.50 -10.92
CA ASN A 431 -7.29 18.87 -11.25
C ASN A 431 -8.41 19.38 -10.32
N PRO A 432 -9.39 20.20 -10.83
CA PRO A 432 -10.45 20.73 -10.00
C PRO A 432 -11.46 19.68 -9.52
N ASN A 433 -11.39 18.45 -10.03
CA ASN A 433 -12.26 17.34 -9.66
C ASN A 433 -11.58 16.37 -8.68
N SER A 434 -10.34 16.64 -8.28
CA SER A 434 -9.59 15.86 -7.28
C SER A 434 -9.57 16.61 -5.95
N TRP A 435 -9.97 15.95 -4.88
CA TRP A 435 -9.90 16.52 -3.52
C TRP A 435 -8.46 16.82 -3.11
N ALA A 436 -7.52 15.93 -3.44
CA ALA A 436 -6.09 16.11 -3.17
C ALA A 436 -5.58 17.46 -3.69
N ASP A 437 -6.03 17.87 -4.88
CA ASP A 437 -5.65 19.13 -5.48
C ASP A 437 -6.42 20.34 -4.91
N VAL A 438 -7.73 20.19 -4.72
CA VAL A 438 -8.60 21.30 -4.31
C VAL A 438 -8.36 21.67 -2.84
N LYS A 439 -8.16 20.72 -1.96
CA LYS A 439 -7.92 21.00 -0.54
C LYS A 439 -6.72 21.91 -0.29
N LEU A 440 -5.64 21.77 -1.09
CA LEU A 440 -4.44 22.61 -1.01
C LEU A 440 -4.71 24.08 -1.38
N ARG A 441 -5.78 24.38 -2.07
CA ARG A 441 -6.18 25.74 -2.49
C ARG A 441 -7.17 26.38 -1.50
N LEU A 442 -7.80 25.61 -0.63
CA LEU A 442 -8.70 26.16 0.38
C LEU A 442 -8.05 27.25 1.23
N PRO A 443 -6.86 27.06 1.84
CA PRO A 443 -6.22 28.09 2.65
C PRO A 443 -5.92 29.38 1.87
N LEU A 444 -5.73 29.29 0.55
CA LEU A 444 -5.43 30.43 -0.31
C LEU A 444 -6.63 31.37 -0.45
N LEU A 445 -7.86 30.91 -0.20
CA LEU A 445 -9.08 31.74 -0.26
C LEU A 445 -9.14 32.83 0.82
N SER A 446 -8.31 32.75 1.86
CA SER A 446 -8.14 33.80 2.87
C SER A 446 -7.07 34.82 2.51
N GLN A 447 -6.27 34.60 1.45
CA GLN A 447 -5.13 35.42 1.08
C GLN A 447 -5.50 36.39 -0.06
N LYS A 448 -5.26 37.69 0.17
CA LYS A 448 -5.64 38.77 -0.77
C LYS A 448 -5.16 38.60 -2.20
N PRO A 449 -3.93 38.11 -2.49
CA PRO A 449 -3.46 37.90 -3.87
C PRO A 449 -4.32 36.92 -4.67
N TYR A 450 -5.03 36.02 -3.98
CA TYR A 450 -5.89 35.00 -4.60
C TYR A 450 -7.36 35.42 -4.59
N TYR A 451 -7.96 35.69 -3.41
CA TYR A 451 -9.39 35.93 -3.31
C TYR A 451 -9.86 37.19 -4.08
N SER A 452 -9.00 38.21 -4.24
CA SER A 452 -9.35 39.41 -5.02
C SER A 452 -9.57 39.13 -6.50
N LYS A 453 -9.19 37.97 -7.00
CA LYS A 453 -9.32 37.53 -8.39
C LYS A 453 -10.36 36.43 -8.57
N LEU A 454 -11.08 36.06 -7.51
CA LEU A 454 -12.12 35.06 -7.50
C LEU A 454 -13.50 35.69 -7.49
N LYS A 455 -14.50 34.91 -7.93
CA LYS A 455 -15.86 35.43 -8.15
C LYS A 455 -16.55 35.80 -6.85
N TYR A 456 -16.35 35.05 -5.79
CA TYR A 456 -17.06 35.23 -4.51
C TYR A 456 -16.18 35.87 -3.42
N GLY A 457 -14.90 36.10 -3.70
CA GLY A 457 -14.00 36.87 -2.84
C GLY A 457 -13.46 36.09 -1.62
N TYR A 458 -13.34 36.77 -0.50
CA TYR A 458 -12.74 36.24 0.72
C TYR A 458 -13.56 35.11 1.32
N ALA A 459 -12.88 33.99 1.68
CA ALA A 459 -13.41 32.93 2.52
C ALA A 459 -12.39 32.49 3.57
N ARG A 460 -12.88 31.93 4.68
CA ARG A 460 -12.05 31.31 5.73
C ARG A 460 -11.63 29.88 5.31
N GLY A 461 -10.97 29.77 4.17
CA GLY A 461 -10.68 28.49 3.56
C GLY A 461 -9.74 27.59 4.38
N HIS A 462 -8.88 28.17 5.23
CA HIS A 462 -8.06 27.41 6.19
C HIS A 462 -8.92 26.69 7.26
N GLU A 463 -10.05 27.32 7.71
CA GLU A 463 -11.00 26.69 8.62
C GLU A 463 -11.72 25.50 7.91
N ALA A 464 -12.13 25.69 6.65
CA ALA A 464 -12.75 24.61 5.88
C ALA A 464 -11.80 23.44 5.61
N TYR A 465 -10.51 23.73 5.35
CA TYR A 465 -9.48 22.69 5.24
C TYR A 465 -9.37 21.89 6.55
N ALA A 466 -9.16 22.57 7.67
CA ALA A 466 -9.04 21.93 8.99
C ALA A 466 -10.31 21.16 9.36
N TYR A 467 -11.49 21.72 9.03
CA TYR A 467 -12.78 21.09 9.28
C TYR A 467 -12.89 19.71 8.61
N VAL A 468 -12.59 19.62 7.32
CA VAL A 468 -12.65 18.35 6.59
C VAL A 468 -11.61 17.36 7.10
N GLU A 469 -10.36 17.81 7.31
CA GLU A 469 -9.30 16.92 7.78
C GLU A 469 -9.56 16.39 9.21
N ASN A 470 -10.12 17.21 10.10
CA ASN A 470 -10.49 16.77 11.44
C ASN A 470 -11.63 15.74 11.41
N ILE A 471 -12.66 15.95 10.60
CA ILE A 471 -13.76 14.98 10.43
C ILE A 471 -13.22 13.63 9.97
N ARG A 472 -12.30 13.62 9.01
CA ARG A 472 -11.64 12.39 8.55
C ARG A 472 -10.87 11.69 9.67
N LYS A 473 -10.12 12.45 10.46
CA LYS A 473 -9.38 11.93 11.62
C LYS A 473 -10.34 11.30 12.64
N TYR A 474 -11.42 11.97 13.00
CA TYR A 474 -12.42 11.44 13.95
C TYR A 474 -13.12 10.20 13.40
N GLN A 475 -13.48 10.20 12.12
CA GLN A 475 -14.08 9.02 11.49
C GLN A 475 -13.14 7.80 11.57
N ILE A 476 -11.86 7.97 11.24
CA ILE A 476 -10.85 6.88 11.30
C ILE A 476 -10.71 6.37 12.73
N SER A 477 -10.60 7.28 13.72
CA SER A 477 -10.51 6.92 15.13
C SER A 477 -11.74 6.16 15.62
N LEU A 478 -12.94 6.63 15.24
CA LEU A 478 -14.19 5.98 15.61
C LEU A 478 -14.34 4.58 14.98
N VAL A 479 -14.05 4.47 13.70
CA VAL A 479 -14.07 3.20 12.96
C VAL A 479 -13.08 2.20 13.58
N GLY A 480 -11.85 2.63 13.83
CA GLY A 480 -10.82 1.80 14.43
C GLY A 480 -11.18 1.31 15.82
N TYR A 481 -11.64 2.22 16.68
CA TYR A 481 -12.06 1.91 18.05
C TYR A 481 -13.22 0.90 18.10
N LEU A 482 -14.26 1.11 17.31
CA LEU A 482 -15.42 0.20 17.27
C LEU A 482 -15.03 -1.18 16.73
N SER A 483 -14.23 -1.24 15.68
CA SER A 483 -13.74 -2.50 15.10
C SER A 483 -12.88 -3.29 16.08
N GLU A 484 -12.09 -2.62 16.90
CA GLU A 484 -11.29 -3.27 17.93
C GLU A 484 -12.16 -3.81 19.06
N LYS A 485 -13.13 -3.02 19.52
CA LYS A 485 -14.11 -3.44 20.54
C LYS A 485 -14.90 -4.66 20.10
N GLU A 486 -15.33 -4.71 18.84
CA GLU A 486 -16.01 -5.87 18.27
C GLU A 486 -15.12 -7.12 18.26
N ARG A 487 -13.84 -6.99 17.87
CA ARG A 487 -12.87 -8.10 17.91
C ARG A 487 -12.63 -8.62 19.32
N GLN A 488 -12.48 -7.73 20.31
CA GLN A 488 -12.31 -8.11 21.70
C GLN A 488 -13.52 -8.86 22.25
N GLN A 489 -14.74 -8.42 21.90
CA GLN A 489 -15.98 -9.11 22.27
C GLN A 489 -16.06 -10.51 21.66
N GLN A 490 -15.73 -10.65 20.35
CA GLN A 490 -15.72 -11.95 19.69
C GLN A 490 -14.70 -12.92 20.31
N GLN A 491 -13.51 -12.44 20.64
CA GLN A 491 -12.49 -13.23 21.32
C GLN A 491 -12.95 -13.68 22.71
N THR A 492 -13.60 -12.80 23.47
CA THR A 492 -14.13 -13.12 24.80
C THR A 492 -15.24 -14.17 24.74
N LEU A 493 -16.11 -14.08 23.73
CA LEU A 493 -17.17 -15.08 23.51
C LEU A 493 -16.59 -16.44 23.10
N ALA A 494 -15.61 -16.47 22.20
CA ALA A 494 -14.95 -17.71 21.79
C ALA A 494 -14.25 -18.42 22.96
N LEU A 495 -13.61 -17.65 23.88
CA LEU A 495 -12.99 -18.21 25.09
C LEU A 495 -13.99 -18.66 26.16
N ALA A 496 -15.26 -18.24 26.07
CA ALA A 496 -16.31 -18.66 27.00
C ALA A 496 -17.06 -19.90 26.50
N GLU A 497 -16.91 -20.27 25.23
CA GLU A 497 -17.50 -21.48 24.62
C GLU A 497 -16.55 -22.69 24.65
N ASP A 498 -15.25 -22.50 24.92
CA ASP A 498 -14.25 -23.54 25.17
C ASP A 498 -14.15 -23.87 26.69
#